data_9c952c80e198427944c2fa1bb24913ef
#
_entry.id   9c952c80e198427944c2fa1bb24913ef
#
_cell.length_a   1.000
_cell.length_b   1.000
_cell.length_c   1.000
_cell.angle_alpha   90.00
_cell.angle_beta   90.00
_cell.angle_gamma   90.00
#
_symmetry.space_group_name_H-M   'P 1'
#
loop_
_entity.id
_entity.type
_entity.pdbx_description
1 polymer ?
#
loop_
_entity_poly.entity_id
_entity_poly.type
_entity_poly.pdbx_seq_one_letter_code
_entity_poly.pdbx_strand_id
1 'polypeptide(L)'
;GHIIYLIAFLQFANKQFFVVKIVISSLIVIIAIALASQILPATKELLIPVTAYISIITSMVIVAFFAWNKSMLHILGALMFMVSDAVLAWNMFLEPLPFAPYVVMTTYYIAQFFMVAGLIKLFTDRQIHSSL
;
A
#
# COMPACT_ATOMS: atom_id res chain seq x y z
N GLY A 1 5.60 -10.29 3.37
CA GLY A 1 5.49 -9.06 3.02
C GLY A 1 4.45 -8.09 3.54
N HIS A 2 3.39 -7.87 2.80
CA HIS A 2 2.43 -6.79 3.04
C HIS A 2 1.69 -6.90 4.38
N ILE A 3 1.42 -8.11 4.85
CA ILE A 3 0.76 -8.34 6.14
C ILE A 3 1.62 -7.82 7.30
N ILE A 4 2.93 -8.00 7.22
CA ILE A 4 3.86 -7.50 8.24
C ILE A 4 3.81 -5.97 8.31
N TYR A 5 3.81 -5.31 7.16
CA TYR A 5 3.68 -3.85 7.09
C TYR A 5 2.31 -3.37 7.62
N LEU A 6 1.26 -4.09 7.25
CA LEU A 6 -0.09 -3.80 7.76
C LEU A 6 -0.12 -3.84 9.30
N ILE A 7 0.40 -4.89 9.89
CA ILE A 7 0.46 -5.03 11.34
C ILE A 7 1.33 -3.94 11.96
N ALA A 8 2.49 -3.65 11.37
CA ALA A 8 3.38 -2.61 11.84
C ALA A 8 2.72 -1.24 11.83
N PHE A 9 2.05 -0.88 10.74
CA PHE A 9 1.38 0.41 10.63
C PHE A 9 0.16 0.53 11.57
N LEU A 10 -0.54 -0.56 11.85
CA LEU A 10 -1.66 -0.56 12.80
C LEU A 10 -1.23 -0.06 14.18
N GLN A 11 -0.01 -0.33 14.61
CA GLN A 11 0.51 0.13 15.89
C GLN A 11 0.66 1.65 15.96
N PHE A 12 0.74 2.32 14.82
CA PHE A 12 0.94 3.77 14.73
C PHE A 12 -0.31 4.51 14.28
N ALA A 13 -1.43 3.79 14.06
CA ALA A 13 -2.69 4.41 13.67
C ALA A 13 -3.14 5.44 14.72
N ASN A 14 -3.56 6.61 14.26
CA ASN A 14 -3.99 7.70 15.13
C ASN A 14 -5.20 8.40 14.52
N LYS A 15 -5.87 9.23 15.33
CA LYS A 15 -7.06 9.96 14.90
C LYS A 15 -6.78 11.37 14.37
N GLN A 16 -5.53 11.78 14.30
CA GLN A 16 -5.16 13.07 13.75
C GLN A 16 -5.56 13.17 12.28
N PHE A 17 -6.20 14.29 11.89
CA PHE A 17 -6.74 14.49 10.55
C PHE A 17 -7.73 13.39 10.11
N PHE A 18 -8.57 12.94 11.03
CA PHE A 18 -9.47 11.80 10.83
C PHE A 18 -10.33 11.94 9.56
N VAL A 19 -10.96 13.10 9.35
CA VAL A 19 -11.83 13.36 8.19
C VAL A 19 -11.05 13.24 6.88
N VAL A 20 -9.85 13.85 6.82
CA VAL A 20 -8.98 13.78 5.64
C VAL A 20 -8.57 12.34 5.35
N LYS A 21 -8.21 11.59 6.38
CA LYS A 21 -7.85 10.18 6.25
C LYS A 21 -9.02 9.33 5.73
N ILE A 22 -10.22 9.58 6.20
CA ILE A 22 -11.43 8.90 5.72
C ILE A 22 -11.67 9.20 4.23
N VAL A 23 -11.58 10.46 3.82
CA VAL A 23 -11.76 10.85 2.41
C VAL A 23 -10.72 10.17 1.52
N ILE A 24 -9.45 10.21 1.90
CA ILE A 24 -8.37 9.58 1.14
C ILE A 24 -8.58 8.06 1.08
N SER A 25 -8.93 7.44 2.20
CA SER A 25 -9.19 5.99 2.26
C SER A 25 -10.34 5.60 1.35
N SER A 26 -11.40 6.40 1.31
CA SER A 26 -12.54 6.16 0.40
C SER A 26 -12.12 6.23 -1.05
N LEU A 27 -11.29 7.20 -1.43
CA LEU A 27 -10.74 7.31 -2.79
C LEU A 27 -9.88 6.09 -3.15
N ILE A 28 -9.04 5.63 -2.23
CA ILE A 28 -8.20 4.45 -2.43
C ILE A 28 -9.07 3.20 -2.66
N VAL A 29 -10.13 3.03 -1.88
CA VAL A 29 -11.07 1.91 -2.03
C VAL A 29 -11.75 1.97 -3.39
N ILE A 30 -12.20 3.15 -3.82
CA ILE A 30 -12.84 3.33 -5.13
C ILE A 30 -11.87 2.95 -6.26
N ILE A 31 -10.63 3.41 -6.20
CA ILE A 31 -9.59 3.07 -7.18
C ILE A 31 -9.32 1.55 -7.17
N ALA A 32 -9.21 0.96 -5.99
CA ALA A 32 -8.99 -0.48 -5.84
C ALA A 32 -10.14 -1.30 -6.44
N ILE A 33 -11.39 -0.90 -6.21
CA ILE A 33 -12.56 -1.55 -6.79
C ILE A 33 -12.57 -1.41 -8.31
N ALA A 34 -12.25 -0.22 -8.82
CA ALA A 34 -12.17 0.01 -10.27
C ALA A 34 -11.13 -0.88 -10.94
N LEU A 35 -9.93 -0.98 -10.36
CA LEU A 35 -8.88 -1.87 -10.84
C LEU A 35 -9.29 -3.35 -10.71
N ALA A 36 -9.85 -3.73 -9.59
CA ALA A 36 -10.33 -5.10 -9.36
C ALA A 36 -11.39 -5.50 -10.37
N SER A 37 -12.33 -4.60 -10.71
CA SER A 37 -13.37 -4.88 -11.70
C SER A 37 -12.81 -5.20 -13.09
N GLN A 38 -11.63 -4.69 -13.42
CA GLN A 38 -10.94 -5.00 -14.68
C GLN A 38 -10.14 -6.30 -14.59
N ILE A 39 -9.49 -6.55 -13.48
CA ILE A 39 -8.54 -7.64 -13.30
C ILE A 39 -9.24 -8.95 -12.93
N LEU A 40 -10.19 -8.92 -11.99
CA LEU A 40 -10.79 -10.15 -11.45
C LEU A 40 -11.47 -11.05 -12.49
N PRO A 41 -12.21 -10.53 -13.50
CA PRO A 41 -12.80 -11.40 -14.52
C PRO A 41 -11.76 -12.19 -15.31
N ALA A 42 -10.52 -11.71 -15.40
CA ALA A 42 -9.45 -12.38 -16.14
C ALA A 42 -8.68 -13.41 -15.30
N THR A 43 -8.90 -13.47 -13.98
CA THR A 43 -8.12 -14.32 -13.07
C THR A 43 -8.56 -15.77 -13.06
N LYS A 44 -9.80 -16.08 -13.48
CA LYS A 44 -10.36 -17.44 -13.54
C LYS A 44 -10.20 -18.18 -12.20
N GLU A 45 -9.37 -19.23 -12.18
CA GLU A 45 -9.14 -20.05 -10.99
C GLU A 45 -8.41 -19.32 -9.86
N LEU A 46 -7.73 -18.22 -10.17
CA LEU A 46 -7.00 -17.41 -9.20
C LEU A 46 -7.85 -16.29 -8.57
N LEU A 47 -9.17 -16.32 -8.78
CA LEU A 47 -10.08 -15.28 -8.29
C LEU A 47 -9.94 -15.04 -6.77
N ILE A 48 -9.96 -16.09 -5.98
CA ILE A 48 -9.88 -16.00 -4.52
C ILE A 48 -8.52 -15.47 -4.04
N PRO A 49 -7.38 -16.06 -4.46
CA PRO A 49 -6.06 -15.54 -4.07
C PRO A 49 -5.84 -14.09 -4.48
N VAL A 50 -6.25 -13.70 -5.69
CA VAL A 50 -6.04 -12.34 -6.19
C VAL A 50 -6.92 -11.35 -5.43
N THR A 51 -8.17 -11.71 -5.14
CA THR A 51 -9.08 -10.87 -4.33
C THR A 51 -8.49 -10.65 -2.92
N ALA A 52 -8.00 -11.70 -2.28
CA ALA A 52 -7.36 -11.60 -0.98
C ALA A 52 -6.12 -10.70 -1.04
N TYR A 53 -5.31 -10.82 -2.07
CA TYR A 53 -4.11 -10.02 -2.27
C TYR A 53 -4.42 -8.52 -2.43
N ILE A 54 -5.38 -8.18 -3.30
CA ILE A 54 -5.84 -6.80 -3.50
C ILE A 54 -6.36 -6.22 -2.19
N SER A 55 -7.13 -7.00 -1.44
CA SER A 55 -7.70 -6.57 -0.16
C SER A 55 -6.60 -6.27 0.87
N ILE A 56 -5.58 -7.10 0.96
CA ILE A 56 -4.45 -6.91 1.88
C ILE A 56 -3.65 -5.65 1.51
N ILE A 57 -3.34 -5.44 0.24
CA ILE A 57 -2.60 -4.27 -0.22
C ILE A 57 -3.39 -2.99 0.04
N THR A 58 -4.67 -2.99 -0.31
CA THR A 58 -5.56 -1.83 -0.08
C THR A 58 -5.63 -1.50 1.41
N SER A 59 -5.79 -2.51 2.25
CA SER A 59 -5.80 -2.33 3.71
C SER A 59 -4.48 -1.76 4.23
N MET A 60 -3.36 -2.25 3.72
CA MET A 60 -2.04 -1.74 4.08
C MET A 60 -1.87 -0.25 3.76
N VAL A 61 -2.31 0.18 2.57
CA VAL A 61 -2.24 1.59 2.17
C VAL A 61 -3.13 2.44 3.06
N ILE A 62 -4.36 2.00 3.34
CA ILE A 62 -5.29 2.72 4.22
C ILE A 62 -4.67 2.89 5.61
N VAL A 63 -4.15 1.82 6.19
CA VAL A 63 -3.55 1.86 7.52
C VAL A 63 -2.30 2.72 7.54
N ALA A 64 -1.52 2.75 6.45
CA ALA A 64 -0.38 3.66 6.32
C ALA A 64 -0.83 5.13 6.43
N PHE A 65 -1.96 5.50 5.83
CA PHE A 65 -2.54 6.84 6.02
C PHE A 65 -2.99 7.10 7.45
N PHE A 66 -3.59 6.12 8.11
CA PHE A 66 -3.98 6.27 9.53
C PHE A 66 -2.77 6.38 10.45
N ALA A 67 -1.62 5.83 10.06
CA ALA A 67 -0.36 6.00 10.76
C ALA A 67 0.34 7.34 10.42
N TRP A 68 -0.28 8.18 9.62
CA TRP A 68 0.30 9.47 9.23
C TRP A 68 0.50 10.34 10.47
N ASN A 69 1.74 10.81 10.63
CA ASN A 69 2.15 11.73 11.66
C ASN A 69 2.95 12.85 10.98
N LYS A 70 4.22 13.04 11.33
CA LYS A 70 5.06 14.09 10.77
C LYS A 70 5.73 13.69 9.46
N SER A 71 5.90 12.39 9.21
CA SER A 71 6.58 11.88 8.02
C SER A 71 5.59 11.21 7.08
N MET A 72 5.80 11.39 5.79
CA MET A 72 5.01 10.75 4.73
C MET A 72 5.76 9.60 4.03
N LEU A 73 6.96 9.25 4.50
CA LEU A 73 7.79 8.24 3.82
C LEU A 73 7.09 6.89 3.70
N HIS A 74 6.47 6.42 4.78
CA HIS A 74 5.74 5.15 4.78
C HIS A 74 4.51 5.18 3.87
N ILE A 75 3.86 6.34 3.74
CA ILE A 75 2.72 6.53 2.84
C ILE A 75 3.18 6.45 1.39
N LEU A 76 4.25 7.16 1.04
CA LEU A 76 4.83 7.11 -0.30
C LEU A 76 5.24 5.69 -0.67
N GLY A 77 5.87 4.98 0.26
CA GLY A 77 6.25 3.57 0.07
C GLY A 77 5.04 2.69 -0.18
N ALA A 78 3.99 2.82 0.62
CA ALA A 78 2.75 2.04 0.47
C ALA A 78 2.07 2.31 -0.87
N LEU A 79 1.99 3.58 -1.29
CA LEU A 79 1.42 3.97 -2.59
C LEU A 79 2.25 3.41 -3.75
N MET A 80 3.57 3.45 -3.65
CA MET A 80 4.44 2.89 -4.70
C MET A 80 4.30 1.38 -4.79
N PHE A 81 4.12 0.67 -3.67
CA PHE A 81 3.77 -0.74 -3.68
C PHE A 81 2.46 -0.99 -4.42
N MET A 82 1.43 -0.21 -4.11
CA MET A 82 0.13 -0.36 -4.76
C MET A 82 0.24 -0.16 -6.27
N VAL A 83 1.00 0.85 -6.73
CA VAL A 83 1.25 1.09 -8.15
C VAL A 83 2.01 -0.07 -8.79
N SER A 84 3.07 -0.54 -8.14
CA SER A 84 3.86 -1.68 -8.60
C SER A 84 2.99 -2.92 -8.80
N ASP A 85 2.17 -3.23 -7.82
CA ASP A 85 1.30 -4.39 -7.87
C ASP A 85 0.16 -4.24 -8.88
N ALA A 86 -0.35 -3.04 -9.07
CA ALA A 86 -1.34 -2.75 -10.11
C ALA A 86 -0.75 -2.98 -11.51
N VAL A 87 0.47 -2.52 -11.77
CA VAL A 87 1.16 -2.75 -13.04
C VAL A 87 1.45 -4.23 -13.24
N LEU A 88 1.91 -4.92 -12.20
CA LEU A 88 2.17 -6.35 -12.24
C LEU A 88 0.91 -7.15 -12.57
N ALA A 89 -0.20 -6.84 -11.90
CA ALA A 89 -1.47 -7.52 -12.12
C ALA A 89 -2.02 -7.25 -13.52
N TRP A 90 -1.92 -6.01 -13.99
CA TRP A 90 -2.33 -5.66 -15.35
C TRP A 90 -1.54 -6.45 -16.38
N ASN A 91 -0.21 -6.47 -16.25
CA ASN A 91 0.68 -7.22 -17.14
C ASN A 91 0.40 -8.73 -17.13
N MET A 92 0.04 -9.27 -15.97
CA MET A 92 -0.18 -10.71 -15.80
C MET A 92 -1.55 -11.16 -16.30
N PHE A 93 -2.61 -10.38 -16.06
CA PHE A 93 -3.99 -10.82 -16.28
C PHE A 93 -4.70 -10.15 -17.46
N LEU A 94 -4.31 -8.95 -17.86
CA LEU A 94 -4.98 -8.20 -18.93
C LEU A 94 -4.14 -8.17 -20.19
N GLU A 95 -3.14 -7.32 -20.25
CA GLU A 95 -2.31 -7.14 -21.43
C GLU A 95 -0.82 -7.15 -21.05
N PRO A 96 0.02 -7.88 -21.80
CA PRO A 96 1.46 -7.82 -21.59
C PRO A 96 1.99 -6.41 -21.87
N LEU A 97 2.69 -5.85 -20.89
CA LEU A 97 3.33 -4.54 -21.01
C LEU A 97 4.84 -4.73 -21.15
N PRO A 98 5.46 -4.30 -22.27
CA PRO A 98 6.89 -4.53 -22.48
C PRO A 98 7.80 -3.91 -21.43
N PHE A 99 7.36 -2.79 -20.84
CA PHE A 99 8.10 -2.06 -19.81
C PHE A 99 7.78 -2.51 -18.40
N ALA A 100 6.78 -3.40 -18.20
CA ALA A 100 6.32 -3.79 -16.87
C ALA A 100 7.45 -4.33 -15.96
N PRO A 101 8.36 -5.21 -16.42
CA PRO A 101 9.43 -5.70 -15.55
C PRO A 101 10.29 -4.57 -14.96
N TYR A 102 10.61 -3.57 -15.77
CA TYR A 102 11.42 -2.43 -15.33
C TYR A 102 10.67 -1.55 -14.33
N VAL A 103 9.42 -1.22 -14.65
CA VAL A 103 8.58 -0.39 -13.77
C VAL A 103 8.33 -1.10 -12.44
N VAL A 104 7.94 -2.38 -12.47
CA VAL A 104 7.65 -3.17 -11.27
C VAL A 104 8.89 -3.27 -10.38
N MET A 105 10.05 -3.63 -10.94
CA MET A 105 11.28 -3.74 -10.14
C MET A 105 11.69 -2.40 -9.54
N THR A 106 11.67 -1.33 -10.34
CA THR A 106 12.08 0.00 -9.88
C THR A 106 11.16 0.50 -8.77
N THR A 107 9.85 0.47 -9.00
CA THR A 107 8.87 0.94 -8.01
C THR A 107 8.86 0.06 -6.76
N TYR A 108 9.06 -1.24 -6.91
CA TYR A 108 9.14 -2.18 -5.79
C TYR A 108 10.31 -1.86 -4.87
N TYR A 109 11.51 -1.68 -5.40
CA TYR A 109 12.69 -1.37 -4.59
C TYR A 109 12.58 0.01 -3.93
N ILE A 110 12.08 1.00 -4.65
CA ILE A 110 11.83 2.33 -4.08
C ILE A 110 10.79 2.24 -2.96
N ALA A 111 9.72 1.47 -3.18
CA ALA A 111 8.68 1.25 -2.18
C ALA A 111 9.24 0.60 -0.91
N GLN A 112 10.06 -0.44 -1.05
CA GLN A 112 10.71 -1.10 0.09
C GLN A 112 11.58 -0.12 0.87
N PHE A 113 12.37 0.67 0.19
CA PHE A 113 13.21 1.68 0.82
C PHE A 113 12.38 2.68 1.63
N PHE A 114 11.35 3.26 1.02
CA PHE A 114 10.51 4.25 1.70
C PHE A 114 9.71 3.64 2.85
N MET A 115 9.22 2.42 2.71
CA MET A 115 8.47 1.76 3.79
C MET A 115 9.36 1.47 4.99
N VAL A 116 10.55 0.94 4.77
CA VAL A 116 11.51 0.66 5.84
C VAL A 116 11.97 1.96 6.49
N ALA A 117 12.35 2.96 5.70
CA ALA A 117 12.75 4.26 6.21
C ALA A 117 11.62 4.94 7.01
N GLY A 118 10.40 4.84 6.50
CA GLY A 118 9.21 5.38 7.16
C GLY A 118 8.93 4.69 8.49
N LEU A 119 9.02 3.36 8.55
CA LEU A 119 8.86 2.61 9.79
C LEU A 119 9.93 2.95 10.83
N ILE A 120 11.19 3.02 10.41
CA ILE A 120 12.29 3.42 11.30
C ILE A 120 11.99 4.79 11.90
N LYS A 121 11.52 5.73 11.09
CA LYS A 121 11.17 7.06 11.57
C LYS A 121 10.01 7.05 12.55
N LEU A 122 8.96 6.26 12.28
CA LEU A 122 7.82 6.11 13.19
C LEU A 122 8.27 5.54 14.54
N PHE A 123 9.10 4.50 14.56
CA PHE A 123 9.63 3.92 15.78
C PHE A 123 10.53 4.91 16.53
N THR A 124 11.38 5.64 15.83
CA THR A 124 12.27 6.64 16.44
C THR A 124 11.47 7.77 17.08
N ASP A 125 10.48 8.32 16.39
CA ASP A 125 9.62 9.37 16.93
C ASP A 125 8.85 8.88 18.16
N ARG A 126 8.39 7.62 18.16
CA ARG A 126 7.72 7.01 19.31
C ARG A 126 8.64 6.91 20.53
N GLN A 127 9.90 6.49 20.33
CA GLN A 127 10.87 6.42 21.41
C GLN A 127 11.21 7.78 22.00
N ILE A 128 11.37 8.80 21.15
CA ILE A 128 11.59 10.17 21.59
C ILE A 128 10.44 10.66 22.47
N HIS A 129 9.19 10.43 22.05
CA HIS A 129 8.02 10.80 22.84
C HIS A 129 7.93 10.05 24.17
N SER A 130 8.31 8.79 24.21
CA SER A 130 8.25 7.98 25.43
C SER A 130 9.36 8.36 26.43
N SER A 131 10.47 8.94 25.96
CA SER A 131 11.59 9.39 26.82
C SER A 131 11.42 10.82 27.35
N LEU A 132 10.45 11.58 26.83
CA LEU A 132 10.12 12.91 27.33
C LEU A 132 9.04 12.85 28.40
#